data_104f9b20939dc31064dc74f619c0e129
#
_entry.id   104f9b20939dc31064dc74f619c0e129
#
_cell.length_a   1.000
_cell.length_b   1.000
_cell.length_c   1.000
_cell.angle_alpha   90.00
_cell.angle_beta   90.00
_cell.angle_gamma   90.00
#
_symmetry.space_group_name_H-M   'P 1'
#
loop_
_entity.id
_entity.type
_entity.pdbx_description
1 polymer ?
#
loop_
_entity_poly.entity_id
_entity_poly.type
_entity_poly.pdbx_seq_one_letter_code
_entity_poly.pdbx_strand_id
1 'polypeptide(L)'
;IREVTPNYEVVWNYQGINYAAWYRSYKIPSMHPDAFSVVADNFISSDNNETSIFVSNNEINFRIYNKSGYAQPYNYVLSDLIDGGGPQMFAYEEGELYLEPYETTNLSFQVSNTSLESSAISLSIWPTHHKYALKELFFDIESNGVLTGDLNYDNLVNILDVVVLVNMIISSEK
;
A
#
# COMPACT_ATOMS: atom_id res chain seq x y z
N ILE A 1 -18.58 14.51 30.90
CA ILE A 1 -18.47 13.43 29.91
C ILE A 1 -17.19 12.67 30.23
N ARG A 2 -17.26 11.35 30.25
CA ARG A 2 -16.09 10.49 30.47
C ARG A 2 -16.07 9.35 29.46
N GLU A 3 -14.90 9.04 28.96
CA GLU A 3 -14.62 7.80 28.27
C GLU A 3 -13.88 6.86 29.23
N VAL A 4 -14.35 5.63 29.30
CA VAL A 4 -13.77 4.61 30.19
C VAL A 4 -13.48 3.34 29.39
N THR A 5 -12.44 2.62 29.77
CA THR A 5 -12.16 1.28 29.27
C THR A 5 -13.23 0.29 29.76
N PRO A 6 -13.31 -0.94 29.21
CA PRO A 6 -14.14 -2.01 29.78
C PRO A 6 -13.86 -2.30 31.25
N ASN A 7 -12.65 -1.98 31.74
CA ASN A 7 -12.24 -2.14 33.15
C ASN A 7 -12.51 -0.89 34.01
N TYR A 8 -13.33 0.06 33.50
CA TYR A 8 -13.69 1.31 34.18
C TYR A 8 -12.55 2.29 34.42
N GLU A 9 -11.41 2.14 33.75
CA GLU A 9 -10.35 3.13 33.78
C GLU A 9 -10.73 4.34 32.93
N VAL A 10 -10.54 5.54 33.46
CA VAL A 10 -10.86 6.79 32.72
C VAL A 10 -9.77 7.07 31.69
N VAL A 11 -10.11 6.95 30.42
CA VAL A 11 -9.24 7.26 29.28
C VAL A 11 -9.25 8.76 29.02
N TRP A 12 -10.42 9.35 29.11
CA TRP A 12 -10.62 10.76 28.82
C TRP A 12 -11.77 11.32 29.65
N ASN A 13 -11.63 12.59 30.09
CA ASN A 13 -12.63 13.28 30.90
C ASN A 13 -12.78 14.74 30.43
N TYR A 14 -14.00 15.16 30.23
CA TYR A 14 -14.37 16.57 30.04
C TYR A 14 -15.32 17.02 31.14
N GLN A 15 -14.94 18.09 31.82
CA GLN A 15 -15.78 18.74 32.82
C GLN A 15 -16.28 20.07 32.27
N GLY A 16 -17.58 20.19 32.08
CA GLY A 16 -18.21 21.44 31.63
C GLY A 16 -18.19 22.52 32.69
N ILE A 17 -18.52 23.75 32.30
CA ILE A 17 -18.74 24.86 33.22
C ILE A 17 -19.97 24.57 34.09
N ASN A 18 -19.96 25.07 35.31
CA ASN A 18 -21.10 24.97 36.22
C ASN A 18 -22.38 25.47 35.55
N TYR A 19 -23.47 24.72 35.72
CA TYR A 19 -24.81 24.96 35.14
C TYR A 19 -24.98 24.56 33.66
N ALA A 20 -23.99 23.94 33.00
CA ALA A 20 -24.19 23.35 31.67
C ALA A 20 -24.79 21.94 31.80
N ALA A 21 -25.90 21.69 31.12
CA ALA A 21 -26.48 20.36 30.97
C ALA A 21 -26.22 19.84 29.56
N TRP A 22 -25.74 18.59 29.50
CA TRP A 22 -25.48 17.91 28.22
C TRP A 22 -26.63 16.93 27.95
N TYR A 23 -27.36 17.17 26.87
CA TYR A 23 -28.45 16.29 26.46
C TYR A 23 -27.93 15.00 25.82
N ARG A 24 -26.91 15.14 24.95
CA ARG A 24 -26.24 14.03 24.28
C ARG A 24 -24.78 14.38 23.98
N SER A 25 -23.93 13.36 23.99
CA SER A 25 -22.57 13.42 23.46
C SER A 25 -22.34 12.23 22.56
N TYR A 26 -21.65 12.45 21.45
CA TYR A 26 -21.23 11.41 20.53
C TYR A 26 -19.71 11.43 20.41
N LYS A 27 -19.12 10.24 20.47
CA LYS A 27 -17.71 10.07 20.09
C LYS A 27 -17.67 9.89 18.59
N ILE A 28 -16.88 10.74 17.90
CA ILE A 28 -16.54 10.58 16.51
C ILE A 28 -15.15 9.92 16.48
N PRO A 29 -15.02 8.66 16.03
CA PRO A 29 -13.74 7.94 16.03
C PRO A 29 -12.68 8.63 15.17
N SER A 30 -13.09 9.24 14.06
CA SER A 30 -12.22 10.01 13.18
C SER A 30 -12.99 11.14 12.50
N MET A 31 -12.33 12.28 12.30
CA MET A 31 -12.87 13.37 11.46
C MET A 31 -12.71 13.07 9.96
N HIS A 32 -11.92 12.08 9.62
CA HIS A 32 -11.65 11.65 8.25
C HIS A 32 -12.01 10.17 8.08
N PRO A 33 -13.31 9.85 7.96
CA PRO A 33 -13.78 8.45 7.90
C PRO A 33 -13.20 7.68 6.72
N ASP A 34 -12.87 8.37 5.62
CA ASP A 34 -12.38 7.77 4.37
C ASP A 34 -10.86 7.88 4.21
N ALA A 35 -10.15 8.23 5.28
CA ALA A 35 -8.71 8.37 5.21
C ALA A 35 -8.03 6.99 5.06
N PHE A 36 -7.33 6.80 3.95
CA PHE A 36 -6.49 5.63 3.72
C PHE A 36 -5.29 6.00 2.84
N SER A 37 -4.29 5.13 2.80
CA SER A 37 -3.18 5.24 1.86
C SER A 37 -2.82 3.90 1.25
N VAL A 38 -2.25 3.97 0.06
CA VAL A 38 -1.71 2.86 -0.70
C VAL A 38 -0.25 3.13 -0.94
N VAL A 39 0.59 2.16 -0.66
CA VAL A 39 2.04 2.22 -0.86
C VAL A 39 2.45 1.01 -1.68
N ALA A 40 3.06 1.24 -2.83
CA ALA A 40 3.66 0.17 -3.61
C ALA A 40 4.99 -0.26 -2.97
N ASP A 41 5.20 -1.56 -2.88
CA ASP A 41 6.51 -2.12 -2.54
C ASP A 41 7.38 -2.14 -3.81
N ASN A 42 8.70 -2.14 -3.63
CA ASN A 42 9.67 -2.11 -4.74
C ASN A 42 9.50 -0.95 -5.72
N PHE A 43 9.02 0.17 -5.19
CA PHE A 43 8.81 1.39 -5.96
C PHE A 43 10.12 2.15 -6.13
N ILE A 44 10.42 2.51 -7.38
CA ILE A 44 11.55 3.36 -7.72
C ILE A 44 11.03 4.61 -8.44
N SER A 45 11.49 5.76 -7.98
CA SER A 45 11.30 7.02 -8.68
C SER A 45 12.56 7.31 -9.46
N SER A 46 12.46 7.41 -10.78
CA SER A 46 13.57 7.88 -11.61
C SER A 46 13.72 9.40 -11.54
N ASP A 47 14.90 9.92 -11.92
CA ASP A 47 15.17 11.35 -11.98
C ASP A 47 14.23 12.10 -12.94
N ASN A 48 13.53 11.39 -13.82
CA ASN A 48 12.57 11.94 -14.79
C ASN A 48 11.13 12.00 -14.29
N ASN A 49 10.87 11.78 -13.00
CA ASN A 49 9.52 11.62 -12.42
C ASN A 49 8.72 10.41 -12.95
N GLU A 50 9.36 9.49 -13.61
CA GLU A 50 8.73 8.21 -13.94
C GLU A 50 8.69 7.33 -12.69
N THR A 51 7.55 6.68 -12.50
CA THR A 51 7.29 5.87 -11.30
C THR A 51 7.15 4.42 -11.73
N SER A 52 8.15 3.62 -11.46
CA SER A 52 8.16 2.20 -11.83
C SER A 52 8.09 1.30 -10.60
N ILE A 53 7.47 0.14 -10.75
CA ILE A 53 7.48 -0.95 -9.77
C ILE A 53 8.22 -2.13 -10.38
N PHE A 54 9.15 -2.71 -9.63
CA PHE A 54 9.81 -3.95 -10.03
C PHE A 54 9.04 -5.17 -9.53
N VAL A 55 8.88 -6.13 -10.43
CA VAL A 55 8.32 -7.44 -10.07
C VAL A 55 9.33 -8.19 -9.20
N SER A 56 8.86 -8.69 -8.06
CA SER A 56 9.64 -9.54 -7.17
C SER A 56 8.90 -10.87 -6.95
N ASN A 57 9.58 -11.99 -7.11
CA ASN A 57 8.97 -13.31 -6.96
C ASN A 57 7.72 -13.54 -7.83
N ASN A 58 7.69 -12.97 -9.05
CA ASN A 58 6.56 -12.99 -9.96
C ASN A 58 5.30 -12.29 -9.42
N GLU A 59 5.44 -11.35 -8.52
CA GLU A 59 4.33 -10.56 -7.99
C GLU A 59 4.70 -9.10 -7.78
N ILE A 60 3.67 -8.24 -7.72
CA ILE A 60 3.76 -6.88 -7.22
C ILE A 60 2.91 -6.74 -5.97
N ASN A 61 3.39 -5.93 -5.03
CA ASN A 61 2.79 -5.81 -3.71
C ASN A 61 2.44 -4.36 -3.38
N PHE A 62 1.27 -4.19 -2.80
CA PHE A 62 0.81 -2.91 -2.26
C PHE A 62 0.43 -3.07 -0.80
N ARG A 63 0.79 -2.11 0.03
CA ARG A 63 0.32 -2.01 1.41
C ARG A 63 -0.81 -1.00 1.50
N ILE A 64 -1.95 -1.46 1.98
CA ILE A 64 -3.14 -0.65 2.18
C ILE A 64 -3.26 -0.34 3.66
N TYR A 65 -3.34 0.94 3.99
CA TYR A 65 -3.46 1.45 5.36
C TYR A 65 -4.83 2.08 5.55
N ASN A 66 -5.66 1.54 6.41
CA ASN A 66 -6.82 2.25 6.90
C ASN A 66 -6.34 3.30 7.92
N LYS A 67 -6.39 4.58 7.57
CA LYS A 67 -6.00 5.70 8.46
C LYS A 67 -7.19 6.29 9.21
N SER A 68 -8.37 5.72 9.04
CA SER A 68 -9.56 6.16 9.72
C SER A 68 -9.77 5.43 11.05
N GLY A 69 -10.56 6.03 11.93
CA GLY A 69 -11.01 5.39 13.16
C GLY A 69 -12.22 4.47 12.97
N TYR A 70 -12.58 4.12 11.73
CA TYR A 70 -13.70 3.25 11.39
C TYR A 70 -13.20 1.99 10.68
N ALA A 71 -13.78 0.85 11.04
CA ALA A 71 -13.65 -0.37 10.27
C ALA A 71 -14.49 -0.24 9.00
N GLN A 72 -13.93 -0.61 7.84
CA GLN A 72 -14.66 -0.49 6.58
C GLN A 72 -14.12 -1.41 5.48
N PRO A 73 -15.00 -1.82 4.54
CA PRO A 73 -14.61 -2.50 3.34
C PRO A 73 -14.04 -1.52 2.29
N TYR A 74 -13.10 -2.01 1.50
CA TYR A 74 -12.53 -1.32 0.34
C TYR A 74 -12.66 -2.21 -0.87
N ASN A 75 -13.14 -1.66 -1.98
CA ASN A 75 -13.06 -2.32 -3.28
C ASN A 75 -11.76 -1.93 -3.97
N TYR A 76 -11.25 -2.86 -4.76
CA TYR A 76 -10.11 -2.59 -5.63
C TYR A 76 -10.31 -3.18 -7.02
N VAL A 77 -9.64 -2.60 -8.01
CA VAL A 77 -9.54 -3.08 -9.39
C VAL A 77 -8.12 -2.88 -9.87
N LEU A 78 -7.50 -3.94 -10.35
CA LEU A 78 -6.26 -3.90 -11.11
C LEU A 78 -6.56 -4.10 -12.58
N SER A 79 -5.99 -3.24 -13.43
CA SER A 79 -6.07 -3.37 -14.88
C SER A 79 -4.69 -3.15 -15.49
N ASP A 80 -4.30 -4.05 -16.40
CA ASP A 80 -3.15 -3.84 -17.27
C ASP A 80 -3.56 -2.88 -18.40
N LEU A 81 -2.74 -1.86 -18.64
CA LEU A 81 -3.06 -0.73 -19.54
C LEU A 81 -2.51 -0.91 -20.96
N ILE A 82 -2.13 -2.11 -21.36
CA ILE A 82 -1.61 -2.33 -22.72
C ILE A 82 -2.68 -1.97 -23.75
N ASP A 83 -2.40 -0.95 -24.55
CA ASP A 83 -3.23 -0.52 -25.65
C ASP A 83 -3.26 -1.56 -26.79
N GLY A 84 -4.45 -1.74 -27.39
CA GLY A 84 -4.60 -2.48 -28.64
C GLY A 84 -4.76 -4.00 -28.53
N GLY A 85 -5.02 -4.56 -27.33
CA GLY A 85 -5.28 -5.98 -27.17
C GLY A 85 -4.02 -6.85 -27.28
N GLY A 86 -2.87 -6.32 -26.96
CA GLY A 86 -1.60 -7.04 -26.80
C GLY A 86 -1.64 -8.02 -25.62
N PRO A 87 -0.60 -8.85 -25.47
CA PRO A 87 -0.48 -9.75 -24.33
C PRO A 87 -0.30 -8.93 -23.04
N GLN A 88 -1.11 -9.20 -22.03
CA GLN A 88 -1.08 -8.53 -20.73
C GLN A 88 -0.14 -9.26 -19.78
N MET A 89 0.60 -8.50 -18.96
CA MET A 89 1.45 -9.03 -17.89
C MET A 89 0.60 -9.48 -16.69
N PHE A 90 -0.45 -8.72 -16.38
CA PHE A 90 -1.37 -9.00 -15.29
C PHE A 90 -2.78 -9.30 -15.83
N ALA A 91 -3.44 -10.29 -15.24
CA ALA A 91 -4.86 -10.47 -15.47
C ALA A 91 -5.66 -9.33 -14.83
N TYR A 92 -6.80 -8.99 -15.41
CA TYR A 92 -7.77 -8.13 -14.74
C TYR A 92 -8.19 -8.79 -13.43
N GLU A 93 -8.13 -8.03 -12.36
CA GLU A 93 -8.52 -8.51 -11.04
C GLU A 93 -9.33 -7.44 -10.29
N GLU A 94 -10.43 -7.87 -9.67
CA GLU A 94 -11.24 -7.04 -8.80
C GLU A 94 -11.58 -7.78 -7.51
N GLY A 95 -11.74 -7.06 -6.42
CA GLY A 95 -12.08 -7.67 -5.16
C GLY A 95 -12.43 -6.65 -4.08
N GLU A 96 -12.68 -7.21 -2.90
CA GLU A 96 -12.96 -6.44 -1.69
C GLU A 96 -12.03 -6.92 -0.57
N LEU A 97 -11.57 -5.97 0.24
CA LEU A 97 -10.84 -6.22 1.48
C LEU A 97 -11.49 -5.44 2.62
N TYR A 98 -11.46 -5.98 3.83
CA TYR A 98 -12.00 -5.35 5.01
C TYR A 98 -10.88 -5.02 5.98
N LEU A 99 -10.84 -3.79 6.49
CA LEU A 99 -9.82 -3.32 7.42
C LEU A 99 -10.45 -2.74 8.67
N GLU A 100 -9.95 -3.17 9.81
CA GLU A 100 -10.22 -2.56 11.11
C GLU A 100 -9.63 -1.14 11.19
N PRO A 101 -10.03 -0.33 12.19
CA PRO A 101 -9.45 0.99 12.39
C PRO A 101 -7.93 0.91 12.53
N TYR A 102 -7.21 1.71 11.72
CA TYR A 102 -5.75 1.81 11.71
C TYR A 102 -5.02 0.53 11.30
N GLU A 103 -5.72 -0.44 10.77
CA GLU A 103 -5.15 -1.68 10.26
C GLU A 103 -4.41 -1.46 8.94
N THR A 104 -3.44 -2.34 8.71
CA THR A 104 -2.66 -2.42 7.48
C THR A 104 -2.76 -3.84 6.92
N THR A 105 -2.94 -3.97 5.61
CA THR A 105 -2.89 -5.26 4.91
C THR A 105 -2.05 -5.16 3.65
N ASN A 106 -1.59 -6.32 3.18
CA ASN A 106 -0.94 -6.45 1.87
C ASN A 106 -1.96 -6.90 0.83
N LEU A 107 -1.85 -6.32 -0.35
CA LEU A 107 -2.58 -6.68 -1.56
C LEU A 107 -1.55 -7.05 -2.62
N SER A 108 -1.53 -8.32 -3.03
CA SER A 108 -0.53 -8.88 -3.94
C SER A 108 -1.18 -9.32 -5.24
N PHE A 109 -0.54 -9.01 -6.36
CA PHE A 109 -0.99 -9.42 -7.70
C PHE A 109 0.08 -10.24 -8.39
N GLN A 110 -0.30 -11.41 -8.89
CA GLN A 110 0.60 -12.33 -9.56
C GLN A 110 0.78 -11.96 -11.04
N VAL A 111 2.00 -12.06 -11.52
CA VAL A 111 2.30 -11.95 -12.95
C VAL A 111 1.70 -13.16 -13.68
N SER A 112 0.78 -12.90 -14.60
CA SER A 112 0.13 -13.92 -15.41
C SER A 112 0.95 -14.32 -16.63
N ASN A 113 1.77 -13.40 -17.15
CA ASN A 113 2.62 -13.61 -18.32
C ASN A 113 4.04 -13.15 -18.05
N THR A 114 4.90 -14.09 -17.71
CA THR A 114 6.31 -13.88 -17.39
C THR A 114 7.20 -13.67 -18.62
N SER A 115 6.67 -13.74 -19.83
CA SER A 115 7.43 -13.49 -21.06
C SER A 115 7.57 -12.00 -21.38
N LEU A 116 6.83 -11.15 -20.71
CA LEU A 116 6.88 -9.70 -20.88
C LEU A 116 7.89 -9.09 -19.91
N GLU A 117 8.71 -8.20 -20.42
CA GLU A 117 9.73 -7.49 -19.64
C GLU A 117 9.20 -6.22 -18.98
N SER A 118 8.15 -5.64 -19.56
CA SER A 118 7.52 -4.42 -19.03
C SER A 118 6.02 -4.39 -19.31
N SER A 119 5.28 -3.64 -18.50
CA SER A 119 3.87 -3.32 -18.69
C SER A 119 3.55 -2.00 -17.99
N ALA A 120 2.31 -1.53 -18.16
CA ALA A 120 1.76 -0.44 -17.37
C ALA A 120 0.42 -0.89 -16.76
N ILE A 121 0.20 -0.54 -15.50
CA ILE A 121 -1.01 -0.91 -14.76
C ILE A 121 -1.71 0.31 -14.19
N SER A 122 -3.03 0.16 -13.96
CA SER A 122 -3.78 1.01 -13.05
C SER A 122 -4.30 0.19 -11.87
N LEU A 123 -4.12 0.72 -10.67
CA LEU A 123 -4.76 0.24 -9.46
C LEU A 123 -5.77 1.28 -8.98
N SER A 124 -7.04 0.94 -9.04
CA SER A 124 -8.13 1.73 -8.47
C SER A 124 -8.54 1.13 -7.14
N ILE A 125 -8.65 1.95 -6.09
CA ILE A 125 -9.09 1.51 -4.76
C ILE A 125 -9.95 2.59 -4.09
N TRP A 126 -11.02 2.18 -3.42
CA TRP A 126 -11.94 3.09 -2.72
C TRP A 126 -12.67 2.40 -1.57
N PRO A 127 -13.05 3.14 -0.51
CA PRO A 127 -13.97 2.62 0.49
C PRO A 127 -15.31 2.27 -0.18
N THR A 128 -15.83 1.07 0.05
CA THR A 128 -16.99 0.51 -0.67
C THR A 128 -18.21 1.44 -0.67
N HIS A 129 -18.46 2.12 0.45
CA HIS A 129 -19.61 3.02 0.60
C HIS A 129 -19.31 4.46 0.19
N HIS A 130 -18.05 4.81 -0.13
CA HIS A 130 -17.63 6.18 -0.39
C HIS A 130 -16.74 6.27 -1.65
N LYS A 131 -17.34 5.95 -2.80
CA LYS A 131 -16.63 5.94 -4.10
C LYS A 131 -16.01 7.30 -4.48
N TYR A 132 -16.48 8.41 -3.89
CA TYR A 132 -15.87 9.72 -4.10
C TYR A 132 -14.43 9.82 -3.55
N ALA A 133 -14.04 8.92 -2.65
CA ALA A 133 -12.68 8.82 -2.13
C ALA A 133 -11.78 7.89 -2.97
N LEU A 134 -12.18 7.55 -4.20
CA LEU A 134 -11.42 6.75 -5.15
C LEU A 134 -10.01 7.31 -5.32
N LYS A 135 -9.02 6.41 -5.25
CA LYS A 135 -7.66 6.63 -5.71
C LYS A 135 -7.39 5.78 -6.92
N GLU A 136 -6.94 6.42 -7.99
CA GLU A 136 -6.41 5.77 -9.18
C GLU A 136 -4.92 5.99 -9.22
N LEU A 137 -4.17 4.92 -9.26
CA LEU A 137 -2.71 4.92 -9.25
C LEU A 137 -2.22 4.23 -10.53
N PHE A 138 -1.28 4.86 -11.21
CA PHE A 138 -0.71 4.37 -12.46
C PHE A 138 0.76 4.10 -12.23
N PHE A 139 1.22 2.95 -12.70
CA PHE A 139 2.60 2.53 -12.56
C PHE A 139 3.10 1.85 -13.83
N ASP A 140 4.32 2.17 -14.21
CA ASP A 140 5.09 1.34 -15.11
C ASP A 140 5.67 0.16 -14.34
N ILE A 141 5.61 -1.03 -14.94
CA ILE A 141 6.07 -2.28 -14.34
C ILE A 141 7.25 -2.80 -15.15
N GLU A 142 8.30 -3.20 -14.45
CA GLU A 142 9.48 -3.83 -15.03
C GLU A 142 9.73 -5.18 -14.39
N SER A 143 9.86 -6.23 -15.20
CA SER A 143 10.12 -7.59 -14.71
C SER A 143 11.62 -7.87 -14.48
N ASN A 144 12.49 -7.15 -15.17
CA ASN A 144 13.94 -7.36 -15.19
C ASN A 144 14.73 -6.18 -14.62
N GLY A 145 14.14 -5.42 -13.70
CA GLY A 145 14.84 -4.31 -13.05
C GLY A 145 15.95 -4.82 -12.15
N VAL A 146 17.18 -4.45 -12.45
CA VAL A 146 18.27 -4.55 -11.47
C VAL A 146 18.03 -3.46 -10.44
N LEU A 147 17.51 -3.82 -9.26
CA LEU A 147 17.38 -2.88 -8.15
C LEU A 147 18.78 -2.29 -7.85
N THR A 148 18.89 -0.96 -7.87
CA THR A 148 20.15 -0.31 -7.49
C THR A 148 20.52 -0.75 -6.06
N GLY A 149 21.62 -1.48 -5.94
CA GLY A 149 22.06 -2.06 -4.67
C GLY A 149 21.78 -3.55 -4.50
N ASP A 150 21.01 -4.17 -5.38
CA ASP A 150 20.86 -5.62 -5.47
C ASP A 150 22.07 -6.20 -6.23
N LEU A 151 23.07 -6.62 -5.47
CA LEU A 151 24.34 -7.13 -6.01
C LEU A 151 24.36 -8.65 -6.19
N ASN A 152 23.43 -9.34 -5.58
CA ASN A 152 23.28 -10.80 -5.70
C ASN A 152 22.18 -11.19 -6.72
N TYR A 153 21.44 -10.21 -7.26
CA TYR A 153 20.37 -10.36 -8.25
C TYR A 153 19.20 -11.23 -7.76
N ASP A 154 18.89 -11.14 -6.44
CA ASP A 154 17.73 -11.86 -5.86
C ASP A 154 16.45 -10.99 -5.86
N ASN A 155 16.51 -9.79 -6.44
CA ASN A 155 15.46 -8.77 -6.46
C ASN A 155 15.07 -8.22 -5.06
N LEU A 156 15.96 -8.32 -4.08
CA LEU A 156 15.79 -7.79 -2.74
C LEU A 156 17.03 -7.02 -2.31
N VAL A 157 16.92 -5.72 -2.08
CA VAL A 157 18.03 -4.96 -1.48
C VAL A 157 18.08 -5.22 0.03
N ASN A 158 19.04 -6.03 0.49
CA ASN A 158 19.15 -6.46 1.88
C ASN A 158 20.61 -6.64 2.35
N ILE A 159 20.80 -7.23 3.53
CA ILE A 159 22.14 -7.44 4.09
C ILE A 159 23.03 -8.37 3.25
N LEU A 160 22.46 -9.24 2.42
CA LEU A 160 23.23 -10.15 1.57
C LEU A 160 23.95 -9.40 0.47
N ASP A 161 23.39 -8.32 -0.05
CA ASP A 161 24.03 -7.44 -1.03
C ASP A 161 25.24 -6.74 -0.43
N VAL A 162 25.13 -6.32 0.83
CA VAL A 162 26.27 -5.75 1.56
C VAL A 162 27.39 -6.78 1.69
N VAL A 163 27.08 -8.05 1.93
CA VAL A 163 28.07 -9.14 1.98
C VAL A 163 28.73 -9.33 0.61
N VAL A 164 27.95 -9.29 -0.48
CA VAL A 164 28.51 -9.36 -1.84
C VAL A 164 29.42 -8.17 -2.12
N LEU A 165 29.01 -6.95 -1.76
CA LEU A 165 29.81 -5.74 -1.93
C LEU A 165 31.15 -5.84 -1.18
N VAL A 166 31.12 -6.26 0.07
CA VAL A 166 32.34 -6.45 0.89
C VAL A 166 33.30 -7.49 0.26
N ASN A 167 32.73 -8.59 -0.23
CA ASN A 167 33.53 -9.63 -0.90
C ASN A 167 34.15 -9.11 -2.22
N MET A 168 33.44 -8.29 -2.98
CA MET A 168 33.99 -7.66 -4.20
C MET A 168 35.17 -6.74 -3.85
N ILE A 169 35.03 -5.93 -2.80
CA ILE A 169 36.08 -5.00 -2.35
C ILE A 169 37.33 -5.78 -1.92
N ILE A 170 37.16 -6.79 -1.07
CA ILE A 170 38.29 -7.62 -0.58
C ILE A 170 38.98 -8.38 -1.74
N SER A 171 38.20 -8.79 -2.74
CA SER A 171 38.76 -9.54 -3.90
C SER A 171 39.45 -8.62 -4.90
N SER A 172 39.16 -7.33 -4.93
CA SER A 172 39.78 -6.34 -5.83
C SER A 172 41.13 -5.85 -5.35
N GLU A 173 41.55 -6.17 -4.12
CA GLU A 173 42.85 -5.78 -3.55
C GLU A 173 43.97 -6.84 -3.79
N LYS A 174 43.73 -7.83 -4.63
CA LYS A 174 44.73 -8.81 -5.06
C LYS A 174 45.15 -8.60 -6.50
#